data_07104a8aaa9fb78f11f3dad826e6a737
#
_entry.id   07104a8aaa9fb78f11f3dad826e6a737
#
_cell.length_a   1.000
_cell.length_b   1.000
_cell.length_c   1.000
_cell.angle_alpha   90.00
_cell.angle_beta   90.00
_cell.angle_gamma   90.00
#
_symmetry.space_group_name_H-M   'P 1'
#
loop_
_entity.id
_entity.type
_entity.pdbx_description
1 polymer ?
#
loop_
_entity_poly.entity_id
_entity_poly.type
_entity_poly.pdbx_seq_one_letter_code
_entity_poly.pdbx_strand_id
1 'polypeptide(L)'
;MPKPSKRNNHSHASCVSKAKVRFESYLKSKGKSLGRNDEPILSLLLSNHRAFGAYEIVEQLSKMGKRVQAIQVYRSLEKLIEFGAVHKLRTKNAFVACFEDGVCNSQQFFICDVCDDVSEIQSQTLDNTIQDAARKRDFSVKLPSIEILGVCSECANT
;
A
#
# COMPACT_ATOMS: atom_id res chain seq x y z
N MET A 1 -21.17 4.40 -3.12
CA MET A 1 -19.94 4.03 -3.85
C MET A 1 -18.92 5.14 -3.61
N PRO A 2 -17.76 4.88 -3.02
CA PRO A 2 -16.73 5.90 -2.91
C PRO A 2 -16.23 6.26 -4.33
N LYS A 3 -16.16 7.55 -4.62
CA LYS A 3 -15.62 8.05 -5.89
C LYS A 3 -14.12 7.75 -5.97
N PRO A 4 -13.57 7.39 -7.14
CA PRO A 4 -12.14 7.22 -7.31
C PRO A 4 -11.41 8.54 -7.02
N SER A 5 -10.32 8.48 -6.27
CA SER A 5 -9.47 9.63 -5.99
C SER A 5 -8.93 10.25 -7.27
N LYS A 6 -9.09 11.59 -7.45
CA LYS A 6 -8.63 12.34 -8.63
C LYS A 6 -7.25 12.99 -8.44
N ARG A 7 -6.53 12.66 -7.37
CA ARG A 7 -5.43 13.49 -6.89
C ARG A 7 -4.11 13.43 -7.64
N ASN A 8 -3.92 12.61 -8.63
CA ASN A 8 -2.69 12.65 -9.38
C ASN A 8 -2.97 12.88 -10.86
N ASN A 9 -2.59 14.05 -11.36
CA ASN A 9 -2.65 14.45 -12.76
C ASN A 9 -1.63 13.67 -13.62
N HIS A 10 -1.27 12.43 -13.22
CA HIS A 10 -0.44 11.51 -13.98
C HIS A 10 -1.30 10.32 -14.44
N SER A 11 -0.96 9.75 -15.56
CA SER A 11 -1.64 8.56 -16.09
C SER A 11 -1.52 7.41 -15.08
N HIS A 12 -2.61 7.09 -14.41
CA HIS A 12 -2.66 5.98 -13.43
C HIS A 12 -2.22 4.64 -14.06
N ALA A 13 -2.51 4.42 -15.34
CA ALA A 13 -2.03 3.27 -16.09
C ALA A 13 -0.49 3.19 -16.14
N SER A 14 0.20 4.32 -16.23
CA SER A 14 1.66 4.38 -16.20
C SER A 14 2.24 4.00 -14.83
N CYS A 15 1.62 4.45 -13.73
CA CYS A 15 2.03 4.09 -12.37
C CYS A 15 1.86 2.59 -12.13
N VAL A 16 0.71 2.04 -12.50
CA VAL A 16 0.41 0.61 -12.35
C VAL A 16 1.39 -0.26 -13.14
N SER A 17 1.67 0.10 -14.40
CA SER A 17 2.59 -0.69 -15.22
C SER A 17 4.02 -0.62 -14.70
N LYS A 18 4.51 0.55 -14.27
CA LYS A 18 5.83 0.70 -13.65
C LYS A 18 5.96 -0.11 -12.37
N ALA A 19 4.97 -0.04 -11.47
CA ALA A 19 4.96 -0.80 -10.24
C ALA A 19 4.97 -2.32 -10.50
N LYS A 20 4.20 -2.81 -11.47
CA LYS A 20 4.22 -4.23 -11.87
C LYS A 20 5.58 -4.66 -12.40
N VAL A 21 6.14 -3.95 -13.37
CA VAL A 21 7.46 -4.29 -13.98
C VAL A 21 8.56 -4.29 -12.93
N ARG A 22 8.59 -3.29 -12.06
CA ARG A 22 9.55 -3.21 -10.94
C ARG A 22 9.43 -4.43 -10.05
N PHE A 23 8.21 -4.77 -9.66
CA PHE A 23 7.94 -5.84 -8.75
C PHE A 23 8.28 -7.22 -9.34
N GLU A 24 7.92 -7.45 -10.60
CA GLU A 24 8.30 -8.68 -11.33
C GLU A 24 9.82 -8.82 -11.46
N SER A 25 10.52 -7.73 -11.75
CA SER A 25 11.99 -7.71 -11.81
C SER A 25 12.62 -8.04 -10.46
N TYR A 26 12.08 -7.49 -9.37
CA TYR A 26 12.52 -7.79 -8.01
C TYR A 26 12.30 -9.27 -7.68
N LEU A 27 11.14 -9.83 -7.97
CA LEU A 27 10.85 -11.24 -7.74
C LEU A 27 11.80 -12.16 -8.51
N LYS A 28 12.05 -11.87 -9.78
CA LYS A 28 13.01 -12.61 -10.62
C LYS A 28 14.42 -12.59 -10.00
N SER A 29 14.89 -11.44 -9.51
CA SER A 29 16.19 -11.33 -8.86
C SER A 29 16.31 -12.16 -7.57
N LYS A 30 15.19 -12.48 -6.94
CA LYS A 30 15.09 -13.31 -5.73
C LYS A 30 14.73 -14.79 -6.03
N GLY A 31 14.61 -15.15 -7.30
CA GLY A 31 14.17 -16.51 -7.69
C GLY A 31 12.74 -16.84 -7.24
N LYS A 32 11.91 -15.81 -7.05
CA LYS A 32 10.51 -15.90 -6.58
C LYS A 32 9.54 -15.53 -7.70
N SER A 33 8.30 -15.98 -7.58
CA SER A 33 7.21 -15.66 -8.52
C SER A 33 5.91 -15.40 -7.78
N LEU A 34 5.00 -14.65 -8.42
CA LEU A 34 3.64 -14.49 -7.93
C LEU A 34 2.86 -15.80 -8.07
N GLY A 35 2.12 -16.15 -7.04
CA GLY A 35 1.17 -17.25 -7.07
C GLY A 35 -0.13 -16.85 -7.76
N ARG A 36 -0.97 -17.85 -8.05
CA ARG A 36 -2.25 -17.70 -8.74
C ARG A 36 -3.18 -16.65 -8.10
N ASN A 37 -3.14 -16.52 -6.77
CA ASN A 37 -3.98 -15.57 -6.01
C ASN A 37 -3.27 -14.23 -5.77
N ASP A 38 -1.94 -14.18 -5.84
CA ASP A 38 -1.16 -12.97 -5.52
C ASP A 38 -1.37 -11.88 -6.58
N GLU A 39 -1.33 -12.26 -7.86
CA GLU A 39 -1.46 -11.34 -8.98
C GLU A 39 -2.81 -10.59 -9.03
N PRO A 40 -3.97 -11.27 -8.88
CA PRO A 40 -5.26 -10.56 -8.83
C PRO A 40 -5.37 -9.60 -7.65
N ILE A 41 -4.84 -9.98 -6.48
CA ILE A 41 -4.85 -9.13 -5.28
C ILE A 41 -3.97 -7.90 -5.51
N LEU A 42 -2.74 -8.10 -5.98
CA LEU A 42 -1.84 -7.00 -6.29
C LEU A 42 -2.42 -6.07 -7.36
N SER A 43 -3.00 -6.62 -8.42
CA SER A 43 -3.65 -5.84 -9.49
C SER A 43 -4.82 -5.01 -8.98
N LEU A 44 -5.65 -5.55 -8.07
CA LEU A 44 -6.73 -4.81 -7.43
C LEU A 44 -6.20 -3.64 -6.61
N LEU A 45 -5.18 -3.87 -5.78
CA LEU A 45 -4.58 -2.83 -4.95
C LEU A 45 -3.89 -1.75 -5.78
N LEU A 46 -3.17 -2.14 -6.84
CA LEU A 46 -2.52 -1.19 -7.76
C LEU A 46 -3.51 -0.36 -8.57
N SER A 47 -4.72 -0.85 -8.82
CA SER A 47 -5.73 -0.11 -9.59
C SER A 47 -6.36 1.06 -8.82
N ASN A 48 -6.06 1.18 -7.53
CA ASN A 48 -6.64 2.21 -6.65
C ASN A 48 -5.59 2.75 -5.67
N HIS A 49 -5.66 4.04 -5.36
CA HIS A 49 -4.86 4.68 -4.31
C HIS A 49 -5.59 4.68 -2.96
N ARG A 50 -6.45 3.72 -2.71
CA ARG A 50 -7.14 3.60 -1.43
C ARG A 50 -6.78 2.31 -0.71
N ALA A 51 -6.99 2.32 0.58
CA ALA A 51 -6.83 1.15 1.41
C ALA A 51 -8.02 0.18 1.24
N PHE A 52 -7.74 -1.11 1.28
CA PHE A 52 -8.73 -2.19 1.23
C PHE A 52 -8.57 -3.12 2.43
N GLY A 53 -9.66 -3.38 3.14
CA GLY A 53 -9.71 -4.47 4.11
C GLY A 53 -9.64 -5.85 3.43
N ALA A 54 -9.15 -6.88 4.13
CA ALA A 54 -9.02 -8.22 3.54
C ALA A 54 -10.35 -8.80 3.05
N TYR A 55 -11.43 -8.58 3.78
CA TYR A 55 -12.78 -9.03 3.37
C TYR A 55 -13.31 -8.25 2.18
N GLU A 56 -12.99 -6.97 2.09
CA GLU A 56 -13.33 -6.15 0.92
C GLU A 56 -12.60 -6.66 -0.34
N ILE A 57 -11.33 -7.07 -0.20
CA ILE A 57 -10.57 -7.70 -1.29
C ILE A 57 -11.27 -8.99 -1.76
N VAL A 58 -11.73 -9.84 -0.83
CA VAL A 58 -12.50 -11.05 -1.15
C VAL A 58 -13.75 -10.70 -1.96
N GLU A 59 -14.51 -9.69 -1.53
CA GLU A 59 -15.73 -9.24 -2.20
C GLU A 59 -15.44 -8.71 -3.61
N GLN A 60 -14.42 -7.85 -3.77
CA GLN A 60 -14.06 -7.30 -5.07
C GLN A 60 -13.59 -8.39 -6.05
N LEU A 61 -12.78 -9.33 -5.59
CA LEU A 61 -12.34 -10.46 -6.41
C LEU A 61 -13.51 -11.36 -6.81
N SER A 62 -14.47 -11.56 -5.91
CA SER A 62 -15.69 -12.31 -6.21
C SER A 62 -16.52 -11.64 -7.29
N LYS A 63 -16.69 -10.31 -7.25
CA LYS A 63 -17.36 -9.52 -8.32
C LYS A 63 -16.64 -9.64 -9.67
N MET A 64 -15.32 -9.87 -9.65
CA MET A 64 -14.51 -10.12 -10.85
C MET A 64 -14.54 -11.58 -11.31
N GLY A 65 -15.41 -12.42 -10.71
CA GLY A 65 -15.54 -13.84 -11.05
C GLY A 65 -14.45 -14.73 -10.45
N LYS A 66 -13.63 -14.22 -9.53
CA LYS A 66 -12.56 -14.97 -8.87
C LYS A 66 -13.01 -15.44 -7.49
N ARG A 67 -13.17 -16.75 -7.32
CA ARG A 67 -13.51 -17.34 -6.02
C ARG A 67 -12.25 -17.55 -5.18
N VAL A 68 -12.07 -16.69 -4.16
CA VAL A 68 -11.00 -16.80 -3.17
C VAL A 68 -11.58 -16.77 -1.77
N GLN A 69 -10.95 -17.50 -0.86
CA GLN A 69 -11.32 -17.49 0.56
C GLN A 69 -10.47 -16.47 1.31
N ALA A 70 -11.00 -15.92 2.41
CA ALA A 70 -10.29 -14.93 3.22
C ALA A 70 -8.90 -15.41 3.65
N ILE A 71 -8.75 -16.68 4.03
CA ILE A 71 -7.44 -17.25 4.43
C ILE A 71 -6.41 -17.21 3.28
N GLN A 72 -6.85 -17.38 2.05
CA GLN A 72 -5.97 -17.29 0.87
C GLN A 72 -5.56 -15.85 0.60
N VAL A 73 -6.49 -14.90 0.79
CA VAL A 73 -6.20 -13.46 0.69
C VAL A 73 -5.17 -13.04 1.74
N TYR A 74 -5.33 -13.44 3.00
CA TYR A 74 -4.36 -13.13 4.05
C TYR A 74 -2.97 -13.69 3.75
N ARG A 75 -2.86 -14.95 3.30
CA ARG A 75 -1.57 -15.55 2.92
C ARG A 75 -0.90 -14.81 1.76
N SER A 76 -1.67 -14.42 0.76
CA SER A 76 -1.15 -13.62 -0.36
C SER A 76 -0.70 -12.24 0.10
N LEU A 77 -1.48 -11.57 0.97
CA LEU A 77 -1.12 -10.25 1.51
C LEU A 77 0.16 -10.32 2.34
N GLU A 78 0.32 -11.31 3.23
CA GLU A 78 1.56 -11.51 4.00
C GLU A 78 2.78 -11.67 3.08
N LYS A 79 2.65 -12.48 2.04
CA LYS A 79 3.69 -12.66 1.03
C LYS A 79 4.00 -11.37 0.27
N LEU A 80 2.97 -10.61 -0.15
CA LEU A 80 3.14 -9.35 -0.86
C LEU A 80 3.77 -8.26 0.03
N ILE A 81 3.48 -8.27 1.33
CA ILE A 81 4.13 -7.39 2.32
C ILE A 81 5.61 -7.78 2.48
N GLU A 82 5.91 -9.05 2.63
CA GLU A 82 7.30 -9.55 2.70
C GLU A 82 8.12 -9.12 1.48
N PHE A 83 7.48 -9.04 0.32
CA PHE A 83 8.11 -8.60 -0.92
C PHE A 83 8.14 -7.08 -1.10
N GLY A 84 7.57 -6.31 -0.18
CA GLY A 84 7.51 -4.85 -0.25
C GLY A 84 6.55 -4.31 -1.33
N ALA A 85 5.65 -5.13 -1.85
CA ALA A 85 4.65 -4.72 -2.85
C ALA A 85 3.39 -4.12 -2.24
N VAL A 86 3.14 -4.43 -0.98
CA VAL A 86 1.94 -4.02 -0.23
C VAL A 86 2.34 -3.54 1.15
N HIS A 87 1.69 -2.51 1.63
CA HIS A 87 1.79 -2.03 3.01
C HIS A 87 0.51 -2.34 3.78
N LYS A 88 0.66 -2.71 5.05
CA LYS A 88 -0.46 -2.84 5.97
C LYS A 88 -0.61 -1.56 6.76
N LEU A 89 -1.75 -0.91 6.66
CA LEU A 89 -2.15 0.23 7.47
C LEU A 89 -2.78 -0.29 8.76
N ARG A 90 -2.14 -0.01 9.89
CA ARG A 90 -2.55 -0.55 11.20
C ARG A 90 -3.78 0.17 11.73
N THR A 91 -3.87 1.48 11.54
CA THR A 91 -5.00 2.31 12.01
C THR A 91 -6.31 1.94 11.35
N LYS A 92 -6.27 1.49 10.09
CA LYS A 92 -7.46 1.07 9.32
C LYS A 92 -7.62 -0.44 9.22
N ASN A 93 -6.65 -1.23 9.69
CA ASN A 93 -6.58 -2.69 9.44
C ASN A 93 -6.80 -3.04 7.96
N ALA A 94 -6.16 -2.29 7.09
CA ALA A 94 -6.33 -2.36 5.64
C ALA A 94 -4.97 -2.43 4.94
N PHE A 95 -5.00 -2.63 3.62
CA PHE A 95 -3.83 -2.86 2.80
C PHE A 95 -3.82 -1.91 1.60
N VAL A 96 -2.65 -1.42 1.23
CA VAL A 96 -2.42 -0.53 0.09
C VAL A 96 -1.21 -1.00 -0.72
N ALA A 97 -1.25 -0.83 -2.04
CA ALA A 97 -0.08 -1.13 -2.86
C ALA A 97 1.03 -0.09 -2.64
N CYS A 98 2.29 -0.54 -2.71
CA CYS A 98 3.44 0.34 -2.75
C CYS A 98 3.63 0.88 -4.18
N PHE A 99 3.63 2.21 -4.33
CA PHE A 99 3.86 2.88 -5.60
C PHE A 99 5.27 3.48 -5.73
N GLU A 100 6.08 3.39 -4.68
CA GLU A 100 7.41 3.99 -4.62
C GLU A 100 8.42 3.27 -5.50
N ASP A 101 9.32 4.05 -6.10
CA ASP A 101 10.44 3.53 -6.87
C ASP A 101 11.61 3.18 -5.93
N GLY A 102 11.90 1.90 -5.75
CA GLY A 102 13.02 1.42 -4.94
C GLY A 102 12.62 0.60 -3.72
N VAL A 103 13.51 0.53 -2.74
CA VAL A 103 13.27 -0.16 -1.47
C VAL A 103 12.57 0.81 -0.52
N CYS A 104 11.38 0.46 -0.08
CA CYS A 104 10.67 1.23 0.96
C CYS A 104 11.41 1.13 2.29
N ASN A 105 12.19 2.15 2.62
CA ASN A 105 12.95 2.24 3.87
C ASN A 105 12.14 2.85 5.02
N SER A 106 11.07 3.56 4.71
CA SER A 106 10.11 4.11 5.66
C SER A 106 8.71 4.02 5.09
N GLN A 107 7.72 3.95 5.97
CA GLN A 107 6.31 3.90 5.62
C GLN A 107 5.64 5.12 6.24
N GLN A 108 5.37 6.12 5.42
CA GLN A 108 4.75 7.38 5.86
C GLN A 108 3.51 7.62 5.01
N PHE A 109 2.34 7.67 5.64
CA PHE A 109 1.06 7.75 4.95
C PHE A 109 0.20 8.89 5.47
N PHE A 110 -0.41 9.65 4.56
CA PHE A 110 -1.62 10.41 4.83
C PHE A 110 -2.83 9.57 4.45
N ILE A 111 -3.78 9.43 5.36
CA ILE A 111 -4.96 8.57 5.20
C ILE A 111 -6.20 9.43 5.42
N CYS A 112 -7.08 9.49 4.43
CA CYS A 112 -8.34 10.19 4.56
C CYS A 112 -9.37 9.32 5.30
N ASP A 113 -9.95 9.87 6.37
CA ASP A 113 -10.97 9.17 7.16
C ASP A 113 -12.34 9.10 6.47
N VAL A 114 -12.54 9.90 5.42
CA VAL A 114 -13.84 9.98 4.73
C VAL A 114 -13.89 9.07 3.50
N CYS A 115 -12.85 9.04 2.68
CA CYS A 115 -12.84 8.29 1.41
C CYS A 115 -11.81 7.14 1.36
N ASP A 116 -11.07 6.91 2.45
CA ASP A 116 -10.00 5.93 2.57
C ASP A 116 -8.87 6.10 1.53
N ASP A 117 -8.76 7.29 0.92
CA ASP A 117 -7.64 7.65 0.06
C ASP A 117 -6.33 7.64 0.85
N VAL A 118 -5.29 7.07 0.27
CA VAL A 118 -3.97 6.93 0.89
C VAL A 118 -2.93 7.56 -0.01
N SER A 119 -2.15 8.48 0.57
CA SER A 119 -0.98 9.06 -0.09
C SER A 119 0.26 8.63 0.67
N GLU A 120 1.12 7.86 0.02
CA GLU A 120 2.45 7.56 0.52
C GLU A 120 3.35 8.77 0.31
N ILE A 121 4.13 9.12 1.33
CA ILE A 121 5.07 10.24 1.29
C ILE A 121 6.48 9.76 1.66
N GLN A 122 7.48 10.40 1.10
CA GLN A 122 8.87 10.23 1.50
C GLN A 122 9.41 11.56 2.02
N SER A 123 9.78 11.59 3.29
CA SER A 123 10.37 12.78 3.92
C SER A 123 11.63 12.42 4.69
N GLN A 124 12.77 12.70 4.08
CA GLN A 124 14.08 12.50 4.73
C GLN A 124 14.20 13.31 6.05
N THR A 125 13.61 14.49 6.09
CA THR A 125 13.58 15.31 7.31
C THR A 125 12.83 14.61 8.43
N LEU A 126 11.69 13.99 8.13
CA LEU A 126 10.91 13.26 9.11
C LEU A 126 11.66 12.00 9.59
N ASP A 127 12.26 11.25 8.68
CA ASP A 127 13.09 10.09 9.01
C ASP A 127 14.26 10.48 9.92
N ASN A 128 14.97 11.55 9.60
CA ASN A 128 16.08 12.05 10.42
C ASN A 128 15.60 12.46 11.81
N THR A 129 14.47 13.14 11.90
CA THR A 129 13.88 13.56 13.20
C THR A 129 13.55 12.35 14.08
N ILE A 130 12.98 11.31 13.49
CA ILE A 130 12.67 10.06 14.20
C ILE A 130 13.94 9.36 14.68
N GLN A 131 14.94 9.26 13.81
CA GLN A 131 16.23 8.64 14.18
C GLN A 131 16.92 9.41 15.31
N ASP A 132 16.89 10.75 15.29
CA ASP A 132 17.44 11.60 16.34
C ASP A 132 16.69 11.42 17.67
N ALA A 133 15.38 11.36 17.62
CA ALA A 133 14.54 11.11 18.79
C ALA A 133 14.78 9.70 19.39
N ALA A 134 14.99 8.71 18.54
CA ALA A 134 15.29 7.35 18.93
C ALA A 134 16.68 7.25 19.60
N ARG A 135 17.70 7.87 19.00
CA ARG A 135 19.08 7.90 19.58
C ARG A 135 19.10 8.50 20.97
N LYS A 136 18.35 9.57 21.21
CA LYS A 136 18.25 10.19 22.55
C LYS A 136 17.62 9.28 23.61
N ARG A 137 17.04 8.15 23.22
CA ARG A 137 16.36 7.17 24.08
C ARG A 137 17.01 5.80 24.03
N ASP A 138 18.19 5.66 23.44
CA ASP A 138 18.85 4.38 23.20
C ASP A 138 17.95 3.37 22.49
N PHE A 139 17.08 3.85 21.57
CA PHE A 139 16.11 3.04 20.85
C PHE A 139 16.57 2.77 19.42
N SER A 140 16.60 1.49 19.02
CA SER A 140 16.93 1.06 17.67
C SER A 140 15.68 0.96 16.80
N VAL A 141 15.55 1.85 15.83
CA VAL A 141 14.46 1.84 14.86
C VAL A 141 14.75 0.79 13.79
N LYS A 142 13.87 -0.21 13.63
CA LYS A 142 13.97 -1.21 12.58
C LYS A 142 13.27 -0.77 11.30
N LEU A 143 12.02 -0.31 11.41
CA LEU A 143 11.20 0.19 10.30
C LEU A 143 10.33 1.32 10.84
N PRO A 144 10.58 2.58 10.44
CA PRO A 144 9.68 3.66 10.79
C PRO A 144 8.36 3.50 10.02
N SER A 145 7.24 3.51 10.75
CA SER A 145 5.89 3.49 10.16
C SER A 145 5.06 4.58 10.82
N ILE A 146 4.56 5.52 9.99
CA ILE A 146 3.80 6.68 10.44
C ILE A 146 2.52 6.75 9.63
N GLU A 147 1.40 6.74 10.32
CA GLU A 147 0.08 6.88 9.72
C GLU A 147 -0.56 8.16 10.27
N ILE A 148 -0.84 9.11 9.37
CA ILE A 148 -1.43 10.40 9.69
C ILE A 148 -2.85 10.39 9.15
N LEU A 149 -3.80 10.38 10.07
CA LEU A 149 -5.23 10.42 9.77
C LEU A 149 -5.70 11.86 9.59
N GLY A 150 -6.58 12.09 8.65
CA GLY A 150 -7.12 13.42 8.38
C GLY A 150 -8.18 13.41 7.30
N VAL A 151 -8.50 14.57 6.76
CA VAL A 151 -9.49 14.74 5.69
C VAL A 151 -8.80 15.33 4.47
N CYS A 152 -8.97 14.68 3.34
CA CYS A 152 -8.41 15.15 2.09
C CYS A 152 -9.10 16.41 1.56
N SER A 153 -8.44 17.19 0.70
CA SER A 153 -8.98 18.44 0.14
C SER A 153 -10.32 18.24 -0.59
N GLU A 154 -10.53 17.09 -1.23
CA GLU A 154 -11.79 16.79 -1.91
C GLU A 154 -12.93 16.55 -0.92
N CYS A 155 -12.64 15.87 0.21
CA CYS A 155 -13.63 15.61 1.24
C CYS A 155 -13.85 16.82 2.16
N ALA A 156 -12.85 17.68 2.34
CA ALA A 156 -12.98 18.89 3.15
C ALA A 156 -13.83 19.97 2.47
N ASN A 157 -13.99 19.92 1.14
CA ASN A 157 -14.75 20.89 0.34
C ASN A 157 -16.13 20.35 -0.07
N THR A 158 -16.58 19.23 0.49
CA THR A 158 -17.90 18.64 0.27
C THR A 158 -18.78 18.84 1.49
#